data_07707807db74962557b8770158d822cb
#
_entry.id   07707807db74962557b8770158d822cb
#
_cell.length_a   1.000
_cell.length_b   1.000
_cell.length_c   1.000
_cell.angle_alpha   90.00
_cell.angle_beta   90.00
_cell.angle_gamma   90.00
#
_symmetry.space_group_name_H-M   'P 1'
#
loop_
_entity.id
_entity.type
_entity.pdbx_description
1 polymer ?
#
loop_
_entity_poly.entity_id
_entity_poly.type
_entity_poly.pdbx_seq_one_letter_code
_entity_poly.pdbx_strand_id
1 'polypeptide(L)'
;MRYMGGKVRIAKYLVPVLQERLKDKDTFVDLFCGSCNIISAIKAPNRIANDLHKELIALHKAVQSGWVPPSVVTEEDYKQAKQAEDHLKAFIGFGCSFSGKYFGGYARGEGDRNYALNAKNTLLKKHQNMKDVEFFNLNYSEVNIPSNSLVYCDIPYKDTTKYSTDSFDHSSFYSWCKDMKARGLDILVLCSLVRKDTNIVIFMKLLAWRCFVFLVQSMQNLM
;
A
#
# COMPACT_ATOMS: atom_id res chain seq x y z
N MET A 1 0.34 2.70 -10.90
CA MET A 1 -0.30 3.97 -10.51
C MET A 1 0.55 4.65 -9.46
N ARG A 2 0.74 5.98 -9.53
CA ARG A 2 1.37 6.75 -8.45
C ARG A 2 0.46 6.79 -7.24
N TYR A 3 1.04 6.79 -6.05
CA TYR A 3 0.32 6.85 -4.78
C TYR A 3 1.25 7.47 -3.73
N MET A 4 0.81 8.54 -3.09
CA MET A 4 1.61 9.20 -2.05
C MET A 4 1.76 8.26 -0.85
N GLY A 5 2.98 8.09 -0.35
CA GLY A 5 3.28 7.08 0.67
C GLY A 5 3.51 5.65 0.15
N GLY A 6 3.30 5.41 -1.16
CA GLY A 6 3.51 4.09 -1.76
C GLY A 6 4.94 3.56 -1.60
N LYS A 7 5.09 2.28 -1.28
CA LYS A 7 6.35 1.64 -0.91
C LYS A 7 7.15 1.07 -2.09
N VAL A 8 6.93 1.57 -3.33
CA VAL A 8 7.60 1.06 -4.56
C VAL A 8 9.12 1.02 -4.41
N ARG A 9 9.72 2.09 -3.87
CA ARG A 9 11.19 2.21 -3.78
C ARG A 9 11.81 1.25 -2.78
N ILE A 10 11.06 0.88 -1.74
CA ILE A 10 11.54 0.02 -0.65
C ILE A 10 11.01 -1.41 -0.77
N ALA A 11 10.07 -1.67 -1.65
CA ALA A 11 9.49 -3.01 -1.87
C ALA A 11 10.59 -4.05 -2.13
N LYS A 12 11.62 -3.70 -2.92
CA LYS A 12 12.75 -4.60 -3.21
C LYS A 12 13.52 -5.07 -1.96
N TYR A 13 13.39 -4.35 -0.84
CA TYR A 13 14.03 -4.69 0.44
C TYR A 13 13.04 -5.33 1.42
N LEU A 14 11.79 -4.86 1.41
CA LEU A 14 10.75 -5.39 2.29
C LEU A 14 10.27 -6.78 1.87
N VAL A 15 10.06 -6.97 0.57
CA VAL A 15 9.51 -8.23 0.05
C VAL A 15 10.35 -9.45 0.43
N PRO A 16 11.68 -9.45 0.30
CA PRO A 16 12.49 -10.59 0.74
C PRO A 16 12.34 -10.91 2.23
N VAL A 17 12.27 -9.88 3.09
CA VAL A 17 12.08 -10.05 4.54
C VAL A 17 10.71 -10.64 4.87
N LEU A 18 9.67 -10.11 4.22
CA LEU A 18 8.30 -10.61 4.38
C LEU A 18 8.18 -12.05 3.86
N GLN A 19 8.79 -12.33 2.72
CA GLN A 19 8.77 -13.66 2.10
C GLN A 19 9.49 -14.72 2.96
N GLU A 20 10.60 -14.35 3.58
CA GLU A 20 11.31 -15.23 4.52
C GLU A 20 10.45 -15.57 5.73
N ARG A 21 9.74 -14.57 6.29
CA ARG A 21 8.84 -14.78 7.43
C ARG A 21 7.57 -15.54 7.08
N LEU A 22 7.23 -15.57 5.80
CA LEU A 22 6.03 -16.24 5.30
C LEU A 22 6.23 -17.75 5.07
N LYS A 23 7.46 -18.28 5.17
CA LYS A 23 7.79 -19.67 4.82
C LYS A 23 6.90 -20.72 5.47
N ASP A 24 6.55 -20.50 6.75
CA ASP A 24 5.73 -21.42 7.54
C ASP A 24 4.30 -20.91 7.74
N LYS A 25 3.84 -20.02 6.85
CA LYS A 25 2.52 -19.39 6.91
C LYS A 25 1.72 -19.66 5.64
N ASP A 26 0.41 -19.78 5.81
CA ASP A 26 -0.51 -20.03 4.69
C ASP A 26 -1.08 -18.74 4.10
N THR A 27 -1.12 -17.68 4.89
CA THR A 27 -1.78 -16.43 4.51
C THR A 27 -0.90 -15.21 4.76
N PHE A 28 -0.84 -14.34 3.75
CA PHE A 28 -0.30 -12.99 3.88
C PHE A 28 -1.42 -11.97 3.94
N VAL A 29 -1.41 -11.11 4.96
CA VAL A 29 -2.41 -10.07 5.17
C VAL A 29 -1.74 -8.69 5.12
N ASP A 30 -2.12 -7.84 4.17
CA ASP A 30 -1.71 -6.43 4.05
C ASP A 30 -2.87 -5.55 4.52
N LEU A 31 -2.85 -5.12 5.81
CA LEU A 31 -3.98 -4.43 6.44
C LEU A 31 -4.13 -2.97 6.03
N PHE A 32 -3.11 -2.37 5.43
CA PHE A 32 -3.08 -0.98 4.97
C PHE A 32 -2.51 -0.96 3.56
N CYS A 33 -3.16 -1.70 2.64
CA CYS A 33 -2.57 -2.07 1.36
C CYS A 33 -2.33 -0.89 0.40
N GLY A 34 -3.06 0.20 0.56
CA GLY A 34 -2.97 1.38 -0.30
C GLY A 34 -2.97 1.00 -1.79
N SER A 35 -1.91 1.33 -2.49
CA SER A 35 -1.76 0.98 -3.91
C SER A 35 -1.24 -0.45 -4.15
N CYS A 36 -1.27 -1.34 -3.18
CA CYS A 36 -0.88 -2.76 -3.27
C CYS A 36 0.54 -3.02 -3.78
N ASN A 37 1.50 -2.16 -3.39
CA ASN A 37 2.88 -2.32 -3.85
C ASN A 37 3.59 -3.50 -3.19
N ILE A 38 3.21 -3.87 -1.97
CA ILE A 38 3.81 -4.97 -1.23
C ILE A 38 3.09 -6.27 -1.59
N ILE A 39 1.78 -6.35 -1.38
CA ILE A 39 1.04 -7.60 -1.59
C ILE A 39 1.12 -8.12 -3.03
N SER A 40 1.20 -7.23 -4.04
CA SER A 40 1.38 -7.64 -5.44
C SER A 40 2.73 -8.34 -5.74
N ALA A 41 3.71 -8.20 -4.86
CA ALA A 41 5.03 -8.80 -4.99
C ALA A 41 5.24 -10.02 -4.06
N ILE A 42 4.31 -10.26 -3.13
CA ILE A 42 4.34 -11.41 -2.22
C ILE A 42 3.74 -12.64 -2.90
N LYS A 43 4.37 -13.79 -2.67
CA LYS A 43 3.87 -15.11 -3.05
C LYS A 43 3.43 -15.85 -1.79
N ALA A 44 2.15 -16.17 -1.70
CA ALA A 44 1.56 -16.93 -0.62
C ALA A 44 0.36 -17.73 -1.15
N PRO A 45 -0.02 -18.86 -0.51
CA PRO A 45 -1.22 -19.61 -0.88
C PRO A 45 -2.49 -18.75 -0.82
N ASN A 46 -2.63 -17.95 0.24
CA ASN A 46 -3.75 -17.02 0.41
C ASN A 46 -3.23 -15.60 0.65
N ARG A 47 -3.92 -14.61 0.06
CA ARG A 47 -3.55 -13.21 0.19
C ARG A 47 -4.77 -12.34 0.45
N ILE A 48 -4.71 -11.56 1.52
CA ILE A 48 -5.76 -10.63 1.94
C ILE A 48 -5.21 -9.21 1.92
N ALA A 49 -5.91 -8.30 1.25
CA ALA A 49 -5.61 -6.88 1.22
C ALA A 49 -6.76 -6.09 1.81
N ASN A 50 -6.46 -5.21 2.74
CA ASN A 50 -7.44 -4.30 3.32
C ASN A 50 -6.96 -2.86 3.27
N ASP A 51 -7.90 -1.93 3.09
CA ASP A 51 -7.65 -0.50 3.25
C ASP A 51 -8.95 0.21 3.63
N LEU A 52 -8.87 1.25 4.43
CA LEU A 52 -10.03 2.04 4.83
C LEU A 52 -10.56 2.93 3.69
N HIS A 53 -9.76 3.19 2.67
CA HIS A 53 -10.15 4.03 1.52
C HIS A 53 -11.07 3.27 0.56
N LYS A 54 -12.37 3.50 0.69
CA LYS A 54 -13.45 2.80 -0.03
C LYS A 54 -13.23 2.77 -1.55
N GLU A 55 -13.01 3.93 -2.17
CA GLU A 55 -12.87 4.03 -3.62
C GLU A 55 -11.58 3.34 -4.12
N LEU A 56 -10.53 3.30 -3.30
CA LEU A 56 -9.29 2.61 -3.66
C LEU A 56 -9.49 1.09 -3.69
N ILE A 57 -10.19 0.53 -2.71
CA ILE A 57 -10.55 -0.90 -2.71
C ILE A 57 -11.52 -1.20 -3.85
N ALA A 58 -12.50 -0.32 -4.12
CA ALA A 58 -13.38 -0.46 -5.29
C ALA A 58 -12.58 -0.49 -6.60
N LEU A 59 -11.53 0.34 -6.74
CA LEU A 59 -10.63 0.33 -7.89
C LEU A 59 -9.92 -1.02 -8.04
N HIS A 60 -9.35 -1.56 -6.95
CA HIS A 60 -8.67 -2.84 -7.01
C HIS A 60 -9.62 -3.97 -7.39
N LYS A 61 -10.82 -4.03 -6.79
CA LYS A 61 -11.86 -5.01 -7.15
C LYS A 61 -12.31 -4.89 -8.60
N ALA A 62 -12.55 -3.67 -9.09
CA ALA A 62 -12.96 -3.44 -10.47
C ALA A 62 -11.92 -3.94 -11.48
N VAL A 63 -10.63 -3.60 -11.27
CA VAL A 63 -9.54 -4.06 -12.14
C VAL A 63 -9.38 -5.59 -12.08
N GLN A 64 -9.52 -6.18 -10.90
CA GLN A 64 -9.48 -7.64 -10.75
C GLN A 64 -10.63 -8.33 -11.50
N SER A 65 -11.80 -7.70 -11.57
CA SER A 65 -12.97 -8.16 -12.32
C SER A 65 -12.90 -7.82 -13.83
N GLY A 66 -11.79 -7.27 -14.31
CA GLY A 66 -11.58 -7.01 -15.74
C GLY A 66 -11.85 -5.57 -16.21
N TRP A 67 -12.18 -4.64 -15.30
CA TRP A 67 -12.30 -3.24 -15.69
C TRP A 67 -10.96 -2.66 -16.14
N VAL A 68 -10.99 -1.95 -17.27
CA VAL A 68 -9.81 -1.33 -17.86
C VAL A 68 -9.89 0.19 -17.69
N PRO A 69 -8.93 0.81 -16.98
CA PRO A 69 -8.90 2.25 -16.80
C PRO A 69 -8.78 3.03 -18.11
N PRO A 70 -9.31 4.26 -18.20
CA PRO A 70 -9.15 5.12 -19.36
C PRO A 70 -7.67 5.44 -19.62
N SER A 71 -7.30 5.55 -20.90
CA SER A 71 -5.95 5.94 -21.33
C SER A 71 -5.74 7.45 -21.37
N VAL A 72 -6.82 8.21 -21.42
CA VAL A 72 -6.83 9.67 -21.44
C VAL A 72 -7.80 10.15 -20.37
N VAL A 73 -7.38 11.16 -19.61
CA VAL A 73 -8.19 11.87 -18.63
C VAL A 73 -7.87 13.36 -18.82
N THR A 74 -8.87 14.14 -19.11
CA THR A 74 -8.75 15.60 -19.26
C THR A 74 -8.77 16.29 -17.88
N GLU A 75 -8.44 17.58 -17.83
CA GLU A 75 -8.57 18.35 -16.60
C GLU A 75 -10.03 18.51 -16.17
N GLU A 76 -10.94 18.53 -17.14
CA GLU A 76 -12.38 18.57 -16.88
C GLU A 76 -12.86 17.25 -16.26
N ASP A 77 -12.47 16.11 -16.83
CA ASP A 77 -12.75 14.79 -16.24
C ASP A 77 -12.21 14.68 -14.81
N TYR A 78 -11.01 15.25 -14.56
CA TYR A 78 -10.42 15.27 -13.23
C TYR A 78 -11.25 16.09 -12.23
N LYS A 79 -11.83 17.23 -12.66
CA LYS A 79 -12.70 18.05 -11.80
C LYS A 79 -14.01 17.32 -11.51
N GLN A 80 -14.62 16.73 -12.54
CA GLN A 80 -15.89 16.00 -12.42
C GLN A 80 -15.75 14.74 -11.57
N ALA A 81 -14.62 14.02 -11.68
CA ALA A 81 -14.35 12.81 -10.90
C ALA A 81 -14.37 13.02 -9.38
N LYS A 82 -14.23 14.24 -8.89
CA LYS A 82 -14.35 14.55 -7.45
C LYS A 82 -15.74 14.25 -6.91
N GLN A 83 -16.77 14.31 -7.76
CA GLN A 83 -18.16 14.04 -7.41
C GLN A 83 -18.57 12.57 -7.62
N ALA A 84 -17.73 11.76 -8.26
CA ALA A 84 -17.97 10.35 -8.42
C ALA A 84 -17.81 9.60 -7.07
N GLU A 85 -18.44 8.43 -6.95
CA GLU A 85 -18.37 7.60 -5.74
C GLU A 85 -17.88 6.16 -6.02
N ASP A 86 -17.10 6.00 -7.07
CA ASP A 86 -16.72 4.69 -7.58
C ASP A 86 -15.18 4.53 -7.76
N HIS A 87 -14.80 3.42 -8.35
CA HIS A 87 -13.42 3.07 -8.68
C HIS A 87 -12.74 4.07 -9.63
N LEU A 88 -13.50 4.73 -10.52
CA LEU A 88 -12.97 5.75 -11.44
C LEU A 88 -12.47 6.97 -10.67
N LYS A 89 -13.16 7.37 -9.60
CA LYS A 89 -12.71 8.44 -8.70
C LYS A 89 -11.32 8.16 -8.12
N ALA A 90 -11.08 6.94 -7.64
CA ALA A 90 -9.77 6.57 -7.11
C ALA A 90 -8.70 6.55 -8.20
N PHE A 91 -9.00 5.99 -9.38
CA PHE A 91 -8.06 5.97 -10.49
C PHE A 91 -7.62 7.38 -10.89
N ILE A 92 -8.59 8.27 -11.09
CA ILE A 92 -8.33 9.67 -11.48
C ILE A 92 -7.68 10.44 -10.31
N GLY A 93 -8.24 10.30 -9.10
CA GLY A 93 -7.80 11.04 -7.92
C GLY A 93 -6.36 10.75 -7.49
N PHE A 94 -5.87 9.53 -7.67
CA PHE A 94 -4.47 9.17 -7.41
C PHE A 94 -3.62 9.20 -8.68
N GLY A 95 -4.08 8.51 -9.75
CA GLY A 95 -3.30 8.26 -10.94
C GLY A 95 -3.00 9.49 -11.77
N CYS A 96 -3.94 10.43 -11.84
CA CYS A 96 -3.87 11.68 -12.60
C CYS A 96 -3.52 12.90 -11.74
N SER A 97 -3.16 12.71 -10.46
CA SER A 97 -2.78 13.79 -9.55
C SER A 97 -1.28 13.99 -9.46
N PHE A 98 -0.88 15.24 -9.17
CA PHE A 98 0.50 15.57 -8.88
C PHE A 98 1.04 14.73 -7.71
N SER A 99 2.20 14.12 -7.88
CA SER A 99 2.86 13.22 -6.90
C SER A 99 2.01 12.06 -6.40
N GLY A 100 0.83 11.77 -6.99
CA GLY A 100 -0.07 10.72 -6.51
C GLY A 100 -0.77 11.06 -5.18
N LYS A 101 -0.86 12.36 -4.83
CA LYS A 101 -1.67 12.84 -3.72
C LYS A 101 -3.13 12.85 -4.17
N TYR A 102 -4.03 12.27 -3.38
CA TYR A 102 -5.44 12.17 -3.72
C TYR A 102 -6.06 13.54 -4.00
N PHE A 103 -6.47 13.77 -5.25
CA PHE A 103 -6.94 15.06 -5.77
C PHE A 103 -6.04 16.26 -5.39
N GLY A 104 -4.74 16.06 -5.30
CA GLY A 104 -3.75 17.08 -4.96
C GLY A 104 -3.38 18.05 -6.09
N GLY A 105 -4.18 18.09 -7.15
CA GLY A 105 -4.02 18.89 -8.35
C GLY A 105 -3.79 18.03 -9.58
N TYR A 106 -4.42 18.40 -10.71
CA TYR A 106 -4.25 17.69 -11.97
C TYR A 106 -2.78 17.69 -12.42
N ALA A 107 -2.26 16.51 -12.71
CA ALA A 107 -0.87 16.36 -13.13
C ALA A 107 -0.70 16.75 -14.60
N ARG A 108 -0.19 17.96 -14.84
CA ARG A 108 0.21 18.41 -16.18
C ARG A 108 1.63 17.91 -16.44
N GLY A 109 1.83 17.26 -17.59
CA GLY A 109 3.15 16.78 -18.03
C GLY A 109 3.86 17.81 -18.90
N GLU A 110 5.18 17.86 -18.81
CA GLU A 110 6.01 18.46 -19.83
C GLU A 110 6.14 17.46 -21.01
N GLY A 111 5.99 17.95 -22.23
CA GLY A 111 6.01 17.13 -23.44
C GLY A 111 4.82 16.12 -23.48
N ASP A 112 5.05 14.98 -24.14
CA ASP A 112 4.02 13.95 -24.39
C ASP A 112 3.70 13.05 -23.19
N ARG A 113 3.97 13.48 -21.96
CA ARG A 113 3.77 12.65 -20.77
C ARG A 113 2.29 12.48 -20.44
N ASN A 114 1.72 11.31 -20.77
CA ASN A 114 0.36 10.92 -20.43
C ASN A 114 0.32 10.21 -19.06
N TYR A 115 -0.15 10.89 -18.02
CA TYR A 115 -0.23 10.35 -16.65
C TYR A 115 -1.31 9.27 -16.52
N ALA A 116 -2.45 9.41 -17.20
CA ALA A 116 -3.53 8.43 -17.18
C ALA A 116 -3.06 7.09 -17.79
N LEU A 117 -2.44 7.13 -18.97
CA LEU A 117 -1.88 5.94 -19.62
C LEU A 117 -0.82 5.26 -18.75
N ASN A 118 0.09 6.03 -18.16
CA ASN A 118 1.12 5.49 -17.27
C ASN A 118 0.52 4.86 -16.00
N ALA A 119 -0.51 5.49 -15.42
CA ALA A 119 -1.23 4.96 -14.27
C ALA A 119 -1.95 3.66 -14.61
N LYS A 120 -2.67 3.62 -15.74
CA LYS A 120 -3.34 2.44 -16.31
C LYS A 120 -2.36 1.28 -16.46
N ASN A 121 -1.29 1.48 -17.23
CA ASN A 121 -0.32 0.42 -17.52
C ASN A 121 0.32 -0.15 -16.26
N THR A 122 0.69 0.72 -15.31
CA THR A 122 1.27 0.30 -14.03
C THR A 122 0.25 -0.48 -13.20
N LEU A 123 -1.00 -0.05 -13.18
CA LEU A 123 -2.07 -0.70 -12.41
C LEU A 123 -2.39 -2.08 -13.00
N LEU A 124 -2.62 -2.17 -14.31
CA LEU A 124 -2.91 -3.44 -14.99
C LEU A 124 -1.76 -4.44 -14.84
N LYS A 125 -0.50 -4.01 -15.04
CA LYS A 125 0.68 -4.86 -14.83
C LYS A 125 0.71 -5.43 -13.40
N LYS A 126 0.42 -4.62 -12.40
CA LYS A 126 0.38 -5.06 -11.00
C LYS A 126 -0.71 -6.10 -10.77
N HIS A 127 -1.90 -5.88 -11.32
CA HIS A 127 -3.04 -6.78 -11.16
C HIS A 127 -2.86 -8.15 -11.80
N GLN A 128 -1.91 -8.33 -12.74
CA GLN A 128 -1.55 -9.65 -13.24
C GLN A 128 -1.12 -10.61 -12.13
N ASN A 129 -0.54 -10.08 -11.04
CA ASN A 129 -0.08 -10.84 -9.89
C ASN A 129 -1.07 -10.84 -8.71
N MET A 130 -2.29 -10.33 -8.89
CA MET A 130 -3.25 -10.15 -7.78
C MET A 130 -4.63 -10.78 -8.07
N LYS A 131 -4.69 -11.77 -8.97
CA LYS A 131 -5.96 -12.40 -9.36
C LYS A 131 -6.63 -13.15 -8.21
N ASP A 132 -5.85 -13.65 -7.27
CA ASP A 132 -6.23 -14.44 -6.11
C ASP A 132 -6.29 -13.64 -4.79
N VAL A 133 -6.06 -12.32 -4.85
CA VAL A 133 -6.10 -11.47 -3.64
C VAL A 133 -7.54 -11.17 -3.26
N GLU A 134 -7.89 -11.42 -1.99
CA GLU A 134 -9.16 -10.99 -1.42
C GLU A 134 -9.06 -9.55 -0.93
N PHE A 135 -9.98 -8.67 -1.37
CA PHE A 135 -9.99 -7.25 -1.03
C PHE A 135 -11.11 -6.90 -0.06
N PHE A 136 -10.76 -6.26 1.06
CA PHE A 136 -11.69 -5.76 2.08
C PHE A 136 -11.58 -4.24 2.23
N ASN A 137 -12.70 -3.61 2.58
CA ASN A 137 -12.78 -2.20 2.96
C ASN A 137 -13.37 -2.12 4.36
N LEU A 138 -12.55 -2.40 5.36
CA LEU A 138 -12.94 -2.49 6.76
C LEU A 138 -11.95 -1.71 7.63
N ASN A 139 -12.35 -1.39 8.86
CA ASN A 139 -11.37 -1.03 9.86
C ASN A 139 -10.41 -2.22 10.08
N TYR A 140 -9.12 -1.95 10.34
CA TYR A 140 -8.11 -3.01 10.52
C TYR A 140 -8.51 -4.01 11.63
N SER A 141 -9.24 -3.56 12.65
CA SER A 141 -9.70 -4.38 13.77
C SER A 141 -10.87 -5.30 13.43
N GLU A 142 -11.56 -5.06 12.32
CA GLU A 142 -12.73 -5.83 11.87
C GLU A 142 -12.37 -6.90 10.83
N VAL A 143 -11.14 -6.88 10.33
CA VAL A 143 -10.68 -7.87 9.35
C VAL A 143 -10.55 -9.23 10.02
N ASN A 144 -11.22 -10.23 9.48
CA ASN A 144 -11.07 -11.62 9.93
C ASN A 144 -9.73 -12.18 9.44
N ILE A 145 -8.78 -12.37 10.36
CA ILE A 145 -7.42 -12.82 10.06
C ILE A 145 -7.28 -14.30 10.41
N PRO A 146 -6.97 -15.18 9.45
CA PRO A 146 -6.71 -16.59 9.71
C PRO A 146 -5.54 -16.80 10.70
N SER A 147 -5.59 -17.88 11.50
CA SER A 147 -4.63 -18.12 12.57
C SER A 147 -3.17 -18.28 12.09
N ASN A 148 -2.96 -18.90 10.93
CA ASN A 148 -1.61 -19.12 10.37
C ASN A 148 -1.23 -18.01 9.37
N SER A 149 -1.29 -16.75 9.81
CA SER A 149 -1.04 -15.58 8.97
C SER A 149 0.22 -14.82 9.37
N LEU A 150 0.87 -14.24 8.35
CA LEU A 150 1.78 -13.10 8.51
C LEU A 150 1.00 -11.81 8.19
N VAL A 151 0.90 -10.93 9.16
CA VAL A 151 0.20 -9.64 9.03
C VAL A 151 1.20 -8.52 8.86
N TYR A 152 1.09 -7.78 7.76
CA TYR A 152 1.88 -6.59 7.48
C TYR A 152 1.04 -5.33 7.66
N CYS A 153 1.57 -4.35 8.38
CA CYS A 153 0.91 -3.09 8.69
C CYS A 153 1.80 -1.90 8.34
N ASP A 154 1.43 -1.16 7.30
CA ASP A 154 2.05 0.12 6.90
C ASP A 154 1.16 1.28 7.36
N ILE A 155 1.19 1.54 8.66
CA ILE A 155 0.31 2.52 9.30
C ILE A 155 0.72 3.97 8.99
N PRO A 156 -0.22 4.95 9.07
CA PRO A 156 0.12 6.37 8.98
C PRO A 156 1.17 6.76 10.02
N TYR A 157 2.21 7.50 9.61
CA TYR A 157 3.27 7.95 10.53
C TYR A 157 2.81 9.16 11.34
N LYS A 158 3.22 9.23 12.62
CA LYS A 158 2.76 10.24 13.59
C LYS A 158 2.95 11.70 13.15
N ASP A 159 3.98 12.02 12.38
CA ASP A 159 4.40 13.40 12.08
C ASP A 159 4.33 13.72 10.57
N THR A 160 3.59 12.94 9.79
CA THR A 160 3.42 13.21 8.37
C THR A 160 2.14 14.00 8.09
N THR A 161 2.18 14.85 7.06
CA THR A 161 1.07 15.70 6.59
C THR A 161 -0.27 15.00 6.73
N LYS A 162 -1.18 15.59 7.52
CA LYS A 162 -2.52 15.06 7.80
C LYS A 162 -3.19 14.59 6.52
N TYR A 163 -3.41 13.29 6.39
CA TYR A 163 -4.46 12.78 5.54
C TYR A 163 -5.78 13.29 6.13
N SER A 164 -6.65 13.79 5.31
CA SER A 164 -7.82 14.61 5.65
C SER A 164 -8.97 13.84 6.32
N THR A 165 -8.70 12.83 7.14
CA THR A 165 -9.72 12.18 7.97
C THR A 165 -9.03 11.57 9.19
N ASP A 166 -9.44 12.01 10.35
CA ASP A 166 -9.20 11.51 11.70
C ASP A 166 -7.77 11.06 12.04
N SER A 167 -7.30 11.54 13.16
CA SER A 167 -6.01 11.14 13.74
C SER A 167 -6.02 9.62 13.97
N PHE A 168 -5.20 8.88 13.22
CA PHE A 168 -5.00 7.45 13.44
C PHE A 168 -4.61 7.19 14.90
N ASP A 169 -5.42 6.41 15.62
CA ASP A 169 -5.16 6.09 17.03
C ASP A 169 -4.09 5.00 17.14
N HIS A 170 -2.85 5.46 17.27
CA HIS A 170 -1.69 4.59 17.45
C HIS A 170 -1.78 3.75 18.75
N SER A 171 -2.42 4.28 19.79
CA SER A 171 -2.54 3.57 21.08
C SER A 171 -3.44 2.35 20.93
N SER A 172 -4.64 2.56 20.40
CA SER A 172 -5.60 1.49 20.12
C SER A 172 -5.04 0.48 19.13
N PHE A 173 -4.32 0.92 18.09
CA PHE A 173 -3.66 0.04 17.15
C PHE A 173 -2.62 -0.86 17.81
N TYR A 174 -1.75 -0.32 18.65
CA TYR A 174 -0.73 -1.14 19.34
C TYR A 174 -1.33 -2.07 20.40
N SER A 175 -2.44 -1.68 21.05
CA SER A 175 -3.21 -2.58 21.90
C SER A 175 -3.76 -3.77 21.11
N TRP A 176 -4.44 -3.49 19.99
CA TRP A 176 -4.92 -4.52 19.07
C TRP A 176 -3.79 -5.45 18.59
N CYS A 177 -2.63 -4.91 18.24
CA CYS A 177 -1.49 -5.73 17.85
C CYS A 177 -1.04 -6.69 18.96
N LYS A 178 -1.07 -6.27 20.24
CA LYS A 178 -0.73 -7.14 21.39
C LYS A 178 -1.74 -8.29 21.52
N ASP A 179 -3.03 -7.98 21.37
CA ASP A 179 -4.10 -8.96 21.47
C ASP A 179 -4.01 -10.00 20.33
N MET A 180 -3.76 -9.53 19.12
CA MET A 180 -3.56 -10.42 17.96
C MET A 180 -2.35 -11.31 18.12
N LYS A 181 -1.25 -10.78 18.66
CA LYS A 181 -0.08 -11.58 18.99
C LYS A 181 -0.34 -12.63 20.07
N ALA A 182 -1.09 -12.29 21.11
CA ALA A 182 -1.50 -13.24 22.14
C ALA A 182 -2.33 -14.40 21.55
N ARG A 183 -3.02 -14.15 20.43
CA ARG A 183 -3.73 -15.16 19.62
C ARG A 183 -2.80 -15.95 18.67
N GLY A 184 -1.49 -15.72 18.70
CA GLY A 184 -0.49 -16.45 17.91
C GLY A 184 -0.19 -15.90 16.53
N LEU A 185 -0.72 -14.71 16.15
CA LEU A 185 -0.43 -14.10 14.86
C LEU A 185 0.98 -13.50 14.80
N ASP A 186 1.65 -13.60 13.66
CA ASP A 186 2.92 -12.90 13.39
C ASP A 186 2.62 -11.53 12.74
N ILE A 187 2.97 -10.45 13.45
CA ILE A 187 2.64 -9.08 13.02
C ILE A 187 3.91 -8.27 12.81
N LEU A 188 4.02 -7.67 11.65
CA LEU A 188 5.10 -6.81 11.21
C LEU A 188 4.57 -5.39 10.96
N VAL A 189 5.02 -4.42 11.75
CA VAL A 189 4.63 -3.01 11.62
C VAL A 189 5.80 -2.21 11.04
N LEU A 190 5.54 -1.50 9.95
CA LEU A 190 6.48 -0.52 9.41
C LEU A 190 6.36 0.78 10.21
N CYS A 191 7.38 1.12 11.00
CA CYS A 191 7.31 2.24 11.96
C CYS A 191 7.79 3.57 11.40
N SER A 192 8.84 3.59 10.59
CA SER A 192 9.35 4.81 9.95
C SER A 192 10.35 4.49 8.85
N LEU A 193 10.53 5.47 7.97
CA LEU A 193 11.58 5.50 6.95
C LEU A 193 12.41 6.74 7.20
N VAL A 194 13.66 6.56 7.62
CA VAL A 194 14.61 7.67 7.76
C VAL A 194 15.58 7.63 6.59
N ARG A 195 15.69 8.75 5.87
CA ARG A 195 16.79 8.98 4.93
C ARG A 195 17.91 9.67 5.69
N LYS A 196 19.06 9.01 5.80
CA LYS A 196 20.32 9.66 6.14
C LYS A 196 21.17 9.63 4.88
N ASP A 197 21.24 10.76 4.24
CA ASP A 197 21.96 10.98 2.97
C ASP A 197 21.53 9.97 1.88
N THR A 198 22.39 9.08 1.43
CA THR A 198 22.08 8.09 0.39
C THR A 198 21.53 6.76 0.94
N ASN A 199 21.42 6.62 2.26
CA ASN A 199 20.98 5.37 2.89
C ASN A 199 19.53 5.46 3.38
N ILE A 200 18.73 4.44 3.07
CA ILE A 200 17.37 4.29 3.58
C ILE A 200 17.44 3.37 4.81
N VAL A 201 17.05 3.91 5.97
CA VAL A 201 16.91 3.12 7.20
C VAL A 201 15.43 2.77 7.35
N ILE A 202 15.12 1.49 7.38
CA ILE A 202 13.78 0.96 7.55
C ILE A 202 13.67 0.46 8.98
N PHE A 203 12.80 1.09 9.76
CA PHE A 203 12.46 0.62 11.10
C PHE A 203 11.21 -0.24 11.01
N MET A 204 11.36 -1.53 11.27
CA MET A 204 10.25 -2.47 11.41
C MET A 204 10.19 -2.92 12.86
N LYS A 205 9.02 -2.83 13.46
CA LYS A 205 8.77 -3.31 14.82
C LYS A 205 8.11 -4.68 14.76
N LEU A 206 8.85 -5.69 15.19
CA LEU A 206 8.26 -6.93 15.64
C LEU A 206 7.72 -6.73 17.05
N LEU A 207 6.50 -7.15 17.32
CA LEU A 207 5.89 -7.09 18.64
C LEU A 207 6.49 -8.10 19.63
N ALA A 208 7.67 -8.65 19.35
CA ALA A 208 8.51 -9.42 20.26
C ALA A 208 9.73 -8.60 20.67
N TRP A 209 9.56 -7.54 21.44
CA TRP A 209 10.60 -6.83 22.23
C TRP A 209 11.89 -6.37 21.52
N ARG A 210 12.04 -6.50 20.20
CA ARG A 210 13.20 -5.96 19.47
C ARG A 210 12.75 -5.17 18.26
N CYS A 211 13.18 -3.91 18.17
CA CYS A 211 13.20 -3.18 16.90
C CYS A 211 14.31 -3.76 16.03
N PHE A 212 13.97 -4.29 14.87
CA PHE A 212 14.97 -4.61 13.87
C PHE A 212 15.20 -3.37 13.01
N VAL A 213 16.44 -2.88 13.04
CA VAL A 213 16.90 -1.83 12.14
C VAL A 213 17.51 -2.53 10.93
N PHE A 214 16.87 -2.43 9.79
CA PHE A 214 17.49 -2.85 8.54
C PHE A 214 18.18 -1.63 7.92
N LEU A 215 19.51 -1.58 8.01
CA LEU A 215 20.33 -0.65 7.24
C LEU A 215 20.37 -1.14 5.79
N VAL A 216 19.70 -0.42 4.92
CA VAL A 216 19.85 -0.61 3.49
C VAL A 216 20.94 0.34 3.04
N GLN A 217 22.19 -0.13 2.99
CA GLN A 217 23.26 0.57 2.28
C GLN A 217 22.93 0.58 0.78
N SER A 218 22.93 1.77 0.19
CA SER A 218 22.97 1.87 -1.26
C SER A 218 24.31 1.30 -1.70
N MET A 219 24.26 0.24 -2.50
CA MET A 219 25.45 -0.25 -3.20
C MET A 219 25.86 0.78 -4.28
N GLN A 220 26.54 1.83 -3.86
CA GLN A 220 27.49 2.55 -4.69
C GLN A 220 28.86 2.06 -4.22
N ASN A 221 29.34 1.03 -4.88
CA ASN A 221 30.76 0.69 -5.08
C ASN A 221 30.84 -0.80 -5.40
N LEU A 222 30.56 -1.11 -6.64
CA LEU A 222 31.14 -2.25 -7.35
C LEU A 222 31.36 -1.74 -8.78
N MET A 223 32.42 -1.00 -8.95
CA MET A 223 33.22 -0.99 -10.17
C MET A 223 34.61 -1.45 -9.81
#